data_43dbb611741a90133280d75df116c54a
#
_entry.id   43dbb611741a90133280d75df116c54a
#
_cell.length_a   1.000
_cell.length_b   1.000
_cell.length_c   1.000
_cell.angle_alpha   90.00
_cell.angle_beta   90.00
_cell.angle_gamma   90.00
#
_symmetry.space_group_name_H-M   'P 1'
#
loop_
_entity.id
_entity.type
_entity.pdbx_description
1 polymer ?
#
loop_
_entity_poly.entity_id
_entity_poly.type
_entity_poly.pdbx_seq_one_letter_code
_entity_poly.pdbx_strand_id
1 'polypeptide(L)'
;VFSQPKGESYLAEVKEARLANGDTEKRIEAEGLPIYMDKGDAFWIRPMKTTLKVEQWYSLLQDHLSVAGNGNRVVIVEDFHTANAVMANAMHKTIEEPPEQVYFIIITNKINTVLPTIISRCMGVGFNSVDVDTIRKALVARGITGDIEQALLAGHGNPQLVEKLATQGRIEMLELAVKVMD
;
A
#
# COMPACT_ATOMS: atom_id res chain seq x y z
N VAL A 1 -0.42 10.15 5.30
CA VAL A 1 0.68 9.20 5.24
C VAL A 1 0.23 7.93 5.94
N PHE A 2 -0.01 6.88 5.21
CA PHE A 2 -0.57 5.63 5.73
C PHE A 2 0.56 4.70 6.14
N SER A 3 0.57 4.28 7.42
CA SER A 3 1.44 3.19 7.86
C SER A 3 0.95 1.91 7.19
N GLN A 4 1.84 1.17 6.55
CA GLN A 4 1.52 -0.10 5.91
C GLN A 4 1.18 -1.16 6.97
N PRO A 5 -0.03 -1.70 7.05
CA PRO A 5 -0.27 -2.94 7.74
C PRO A 5 0.23 -4.09 6.86
N LYS A 6 1.14 -4.90 7.38
CA LYS A 6 1.58 -6.15 6.73
C LYS A 6 0.44 -7.18 6.79
N GLY A 7 0.26 -7.95 5.76
CA GLY A 7 -0.70 -9.01 5.48
C GLY A 7 -1.85 -9.32 6.45
N GLU A 8 -1.56 -9.73 7.69
CA GLU A 8 -2.60 -10.03 8.70
C GLU A 8 -3.36 -8.78 9.15
N SER A 9 -2.69 -7.65 9.27
CA SER A 9 -3.30 -6.36 9.60
C SER A 9 -4.20 -5.85 8.46
N TYR A 10 -3.85 -6.09 7.20
CA TYR A 10 -4.70 -5.75 6.05
C TYR A 10 -6.01 -6.55 6.04
N LEU A 11 -5.93 -7.87 6.27
CA LEU A 11 -7.12 -8.71 6.34
C LEU A 11 -8.02 -8.33 7.53
N ALA A 12 -7.43 -7.94 8.66
CA ALA A 12 -8.17 -7.43 9.81
C ALA A 12 -8.89 -6.11 9.49
N GLU A 13 -8.21 -5.16 8.83
CA GLU A 13 -8.81 -3.90 8.38
C GLU A 13 -9.98 -4.13 7.39
N VAL A 14 -9.82 -5.06 6.45
CA VAL A 14 -10.89 -5.41 5.50
C VAL A 14 -12.09 -6.03 6.22
N LYS A 15 -11.83 -6.95 7.18
CA LYS A 15 -12.90 -7.55 7.99
C LYS A 15 -13.64 -6.48 8.79
N GLU A 16 -12.91 -5.59 9.45
CA GLU A 16 -13.48 -4.49 10.24
C GLU A 16 -14.30 -3.52 9.38
N ALA A 17 -13.80 -3.16 8.20
CA ALA A 17 -14.53 -2.30 7.26
C ALA A 17 -15.83 -2.95 6.77
N ARG A 18 -15.83 -4.25 6.48
CA ARG A 18 -17.05 -4.98 6.09
C ARG A 18 -18.07 -5.03 7.23
N LEU A 19 -17.63 -5.31 8.46
CA LEU A 19 -18.50 -5.30 9.64
C LEU A 19 -19.11 -3.91 9.88
N ALA A 20 -18.33 -2.85 9.72
CA ALA A 20 -18.80 -1.45 9.82
C ALA A 20 -19.84 -1.10 8.75
N ASN A 21 -19.76 -1.73 7.58
CA ASN A 21 -20.72 -1.57 6.48
C ASN A 21 -21.95 -2.49 6.59
N GLY A 22 -22.10 -3.21 7.71
CA GLY A 22 -23.29 -4.00 8.02
C GLY A 22 -23.22 -5.48 7.60
N ASP A 23 -22.06 -5.98 7.19
CA ASP A 23 -21.84 -7.41 6.98
C ASP A 23 -21.81 -8.17 8.32
N THR A 24 -22.13 -9.46 8.28
CA THR A 24 -22.04 -10.34 9.45
C THR A 24 -20.78 -11.20 9.37
N GLU A 25 -20.21 -11.58 10.53
CA GLU A 25 -19.04 -12.48 10.56
C GLU A 25 -19.28 -13.78 9.77
N LYS A 26 -20.44 -14.40 9.91
CA LYS A 26 -20.81 -15.62 9.17
C LYS A 26 -20.80 -15.42 7.66
N ARG A 27 -21.23 -14.25 7.19
CA ARG A 27 -21.22 -13.92 5.75
C ARG A 27 -19.80 -13.69 5.25
N ILE A 28 -19.00 -12.97 6.01
CA ILE A 28 -17.58 -12.72 5.69
C ILE A 28 -16.80 -14.05 5.62
N GLU A 29 -17.05 -14.98 6.54
CA GLU A 29 -16.44 -16.31 6.54
C GLU A 29 -16.89 -17.19 5.37
N ALA A 30 -18.19 -17.14 5.01
CA ALA A 30 -18.76 -17.92 3.93
C ALA A 30 -18.31 -17.42 2.54
N GLU A 31 -18.25 -16.10 2.34
CA GLU A 31 -17.85 -15.46 1.08
C GLU A 31 -16.33 -15.29 0.95
N GLY A 32 -15.59 -15.43 2.05
CA GLY A 32 -14.20 -15.08 2.16
C GLY A 32 -13.97 -13.57 2.31
N LEU A 33 -12.74 -13.18 2.67
CA LEU A 33 -12.36 -11.77 2.70
C LEU A 33 -12.07 -11.29 1.28
N PRO A 34 -12.57 -10.10 0.89
CA PRO A 34 -12.18 -9.52 -0.36
C PRO A 34 -10.66 -9.30 -0.36
N ILE A 35 -10.03 -9.63 -1.45
CA ILE A 35 -8.59 -9.55 -1.66
C ILE A 35 -8.12 -8.15 -2.08
N TYR A 36 -8.99 -7.18 -2.00
CA TYR A 36 -8.75 -5.75 -2.15
C TYR A 36 -9.55 -4.97 -1.10
N MET A 37 -9.16 -3.74 -0.82
CA MET A 37 -9.90 -2.85 0.08
C MET A 37 -10.73 -1.88 -0.75
N ASP A 38 -12.02 -1.81 -0.45
CA ASP A 38 -12.98 -0.88 -1.04
C ASP A 38 -13.23 0.28 -0.07
N LYS A 39 -13.04 1.51 -0.54
CA LYS A 39 -13.37 2.75 0.17
C LYS A 39 -14.24 3.67 -0.70
N GLY A 40 -15.27 3.11 -1.31
CA GLY A 40 -16.17 3.81 -2.22
C GLY A 40 -15.56 3.99 -3.61
N ASP A 41 -15.03 5.17 -3.91
CA ASP A 41 -14.44 5.47 -5.22
C ASP A 41 -12.96 5.07 -5.34
N ALA A 42 -12.35 4.52 -4.28
CA ALA A 42 -10.95 4.12 -4.25
C ALA A 42 -10.78 2.68 -3.78
N PHE A 43 -10.01 1.91 -4.56
CA PHE A 43 -9.74 0.49 -4.31
C PHE A 43 -8.25 0.29 -4.12
N TRP A 44 -7.86 -0.43 -3.06
CA TRP A 44 -6.46 -0.76 -2.78
C TRP A 44 -6.18 -2.23 -2.98
N ILE A 45 -5.14 -2.53 -3.74
CA ILE A 45 -4.55 -3.87 -3.85
C ILE A 45 -3.17 -3.83 -3.21
N ARG A 46 -2.94 -4.71 -2.25
CA ARG A 46 -1.67 -4.86 -1.52
C ARG A 46 -1.21 -6.31 -1.53
N PRO A 47 0.08 -6.59 -1.36
CA PRO A 47 0.56 -7.97 -1.22
C PRO A 47 -0.12 -8.69 -0.06
N MET A 48 -0.63 -9.91 -0.33
CA MET A 48 -1.25 -10.78 0.68
C MET A 48 -0.18 -11.54 1.42
N LYS A 49 0.74 -11.27 1.99
CA LYS A 49 1.96 -11.76 2.59
C LYS A 49 3.16 -11.07 1.94
N THR A 50 3.70 -11.67 0.87
CA THR A 50 4.91 -11.18 0.19
C THR A 50 4.70 -10.84 -1.28
N THR A 51 3.58 -11.25 -1.88
CA THR A 51 3.34 -11.11 -3.32
C THR A 51 1.93 -10.64 -3.62
N LEU A 52 1.81 -9.85 -4.68
CA LEU A 52 0.53 -9.55 -5.32
C LEU A 52 0.04 -10.77 -6.08
N LYS A 53 -1.24 -11.09 -5.90
CA LYS A 53 -1.90 -12.23 -6.54
C LYS A 53 -2.81 -11.76 -7.66
N VAL A 54 -2.81 -12.48 -8.78
CA VAL A 54 -3.68 -12.15 -9.93
C VAL A 54 -5.16 -12.25 -9.59
N GLU A 55 -5.52 -13.10 -8.63
CA GLU A 55 -6.87 -13.24 -8.12
C GLU A 55 -7.42 -11.93 -7.53
N GLN A 56 -6.55 -11.13 -6.88
CA GLN A 56 -6.91 -9.81 -6.37
C GLN A 56 -7.35 -8.88 -7.52
N TRP A 57 -6.65 -8.94 -8.63
CA TRP A 57 -6.96 -8.17 -9.81
C TRP A 57 -8.27 -8.60 -10.46
N TYR A 58 -8.46 -9.91 -10.65
CA TYR A 58 -9.68 -10.42 -11.28
C TYR A 58 -10.92 -10.17 -10.43
N SER A 59 -10.85 -10.30 -9.10
CA SER A 59 -11.98 -9.94 -8.23
C SER A 59 -12.34 -8.47 -8.36
N LEU A 60 -11.36 -7.57 -8.33
CA LEU A 60 -11.62 -6.15 -8.51
C LEU A 60 -12.25 -5.84 -9.88
N LEU A 61 -11.74 -6.46 -10.95
CA LEU A 61 -12.31 -6.31 -12.30
C LEU A 61 -13.76 -6.76 -12.34
N GLN A 62 -14.07 -7.93 -11.79
CA GLN A 62 -15.40 -8.51 -11.80
C GLN A 62 -16.37 -7.68 -10.98
N ASP A 63 -15.96 -7.25 -9.77
CA ASP A 63 -16.86 -6.62 -8.81
C ASP A 63 -17.13 -5.15 -9.14
N HIS A 64 -16.13 -4.44 -9.65
CA HIS A 64 -16.20 -2.98 -9.77
C HIS A 64 -15.82 -2.40 -11.13
N LEU A 65 -14.93 -3.01 -11.89
CA LEU A 65 -14.41 -2.37 -13.11
C LEU A 65 -15.16 -2.81 -14.37
N SER A 66 -15.83 -3.97 -14.37
CA SER A 66 -16.64 -4.45 -15.49
C SER A 66 -18.03 -3.81 -15.58
N VAL A 67 -18.45 -3.09 -14.54
CA VAL A 67 -19.73 -2.38 -14.51
C VAL A 67 -19.49 -0.89 -14.69
N ALA A 68 -20.27 -0.24 -15.56
CA ALA A 68 -20.24 1.21 -15.71
C ALA A 68 -20.63 1.87 -14.37
N GLY A 69 -19.71 2.62 -13.78
CA GLY A 69 -19.94 3.34 -12.52
C GLY A 69 -20.35 4.79 -12.78
N ASN A 70 -21.05 5.38 -11.83
CA ASN A 70 -21.46 6.78 -11.87
C ASN A 70 -20.40 7.69 -11.24
N GLY A 71 -19.16 7.72 -11.73
CA GLY A 71 -18.12 8.58 -11.18
C GLY A 71 -16.71 8.07 -11.41
N ASN A 72 -15.74 8.89 -11.00
CA ASN A 72 -14.33 8.56 -11.09
C ASN A 72 -13.97 7.49 -10.05
N ARG A 73 -13.26 6.47 -10.48
CA ARG A 73 -12.75 5.37 -9.63
C ARG A 73 -11.24 5.35 -9.68
N VAL A 74 -10.61 5.15 -8.53
CA VAL A 74 -9.15 5.11 -8.41
C VAL A 74 -8.73 3.74 -7.91
N VAL A 75 -7.87 3.06 -8.66
CA VAL A 75 -7.27 1.78 -8.26
C VAL A 75 -5.82 2.02 -7.87
N ILE A 76 -5.50 1.74 -6.63
CA ILE A 76 -4.16 1.89 -6.07
C ILE A 76 -3.54 0.52 -5.87
N VAL A 77 -2.43 0.26 -6.54
CA VAL A 77 -1.69 -1.01 -6.42
C VAL A 77 -0.36 -0.72 -5.75
N GLU A 78 -0.22 -1.17 -4.51
CA GLU A 78 0.99 -0.98 -3.72
C GLU A 78 1.98 -2.13 -3.91
N ASP A 79 3.26 -1.83 -3.73
CA ASP A 79 4.37 -2.77 -3.83
C ASP A 79 4.35 -3.59 -5.15
N PHE A 80 4.08 -2.92 -6.26
CA PHE A 80 3.92 -3.56 -7.57
C PHE A 80 5.13 -4.40 -7.99
N HIS A 81 6.31 -4.11 -7.44
CA HIS A 81 7.51 -4.93 -7.64
C HIS A 81 7.36 -6.38 -7.13
N THR A 82 6.33 -6.67 -6.33
CA THR A 82 6.02 -8.04 -5.86
C THR A 82 5.03 -8.79 -6.76
N ALA A 83 4.54 -8.14 -7.81
CA ALA A 83 3.66 -8.78 -8.79
C ALA A 83 4.44 -9.81 -9.60
N ASN A 84 3.87 -11.02 -9.74
CA ASN A 84 4.40 -11.99 -10.66
C ASN A 84 4.02 -11.65 -12.12
N ALA A 85 4.62 -12.35 -13.08
CA ALA A 85 4.38 -12.11 -14.50
C ALA A 85 2.89 -12.26 -14.90
N VAL A 86 2.15 -13.15 -14.25
CA VAL A 86 0.71 -13.36 -14.53
C VAL A 86 -0.10 -12.14 -14.13
N MET A 87 0.14 -11.63 -12.92
CA MET A 87 -0.49 -10.40 -12.42
C MET A 87 -0.14 -9.18 -13.29
N ALA A 88 1.15 -9.00 -13.60
CA ALA A 88 1.61 -7.88 -14.40
C ALA A 88 1.00 -7.90 -15.82
N ASN A 89 0.92 -9.08 -16.46
CA ASN A 89 0.29 -9.23 -17.77
C ASN A 89 -1.23 -9.05 -17.74
N ALA A 90 -1.90 -9.47 -16.67
CA ALA A 90 -3.33 -9.25 -16.51
C ALA A 90 -3.66 -7.75 -16.38
N MET A 91 -2.88 -7.02 -15.58
CA MET A 91 -3.01 -5.57 -15.44
C MET A 91 -2.67 -4.81 -16.71
N HIS A 92 -1.64 -5.25 -17.44
CA HIS A 92 -1.19 -4.59 -18.67
C HIS A 92 -2.34 -4.34 -19.65
N LYS A 93 -3.19 -5.35 -19.89
CA LYS A 93 -4.34 -5.23 -20.80
C LYS A 93 -5.31 -4.13 -20.36
N THR A 94 -5.61 -4.05 -19.08
CA THR A 94 -6.55 -3.05 -18.55
C THR A 94 -5.92 -1.64 -18.49
N ILE A 95 -4.61 -1.53 -18.30
CA ILE A 95 -3.91 -0.24 -18.35
C ILE A 95 -3.80 0.26 -19.79
N GLU A 96 -3.73 -0.64 -20.75
CA GLU A 96 -3.71 -0.31 -22.19
C GLU A 96 -5.04 0.26 -22.67
N GLU A 97 -6.15 -0.34 -22.22
CA GLU A 97 -7.51 0.08 -22.53
C GLU A 97 -8.29 0.24 -21.20
N PRO A 98 -8.05 1.32 -20.46
CA PRO A 98 -8.69 1.52 -19.17
C PRO A 98 -10.20 1.75 -19.34
N PRO A 99 -11.04 1.20 -18.44
CA PRO A 99 -12.45 1.53 -18.39
C PRO A 99 -12.66 3.04 -18.20
N GLU A 100 -13.77 3.56 -18.68
CA GLU A 100 -14.09 4.99 -18.52
C GLU A 100 -14.10 5.39 -17.04
N GLN A 101 -13.53 6.56 -16.75
CA GLN A 101 -13.45 7.14 -15.41
C GLN A 101 -12.67 6.27 -14.39
N VAL A 102 -11.83 5.34 -14.86
CA VAL A 102 -10.95 4.55 -13.99
C VAL A 102 -9.51 5.04 -14.11
N TYR A 103 -8.89 5.36 -12.97
CA TYR A 103 -7.53 5.82 -12.87
C TYR A 103 -6.70 4.82 -12.07
N PHE A 104 -5.46 4.58 -12.52
CA PHE A 104 -4.54 3.66 -11.85
C PHE A 104 -3.39 4.41 -11.21
N ILE A 105 -3.10 4.10 -9.94
CA ILE A 105 -1.91 4.55 -9.22
C ILE A 105 -1.10 3.31 -8.86
N ILE A 106 0.06 3.16 -9.50
CA ILE A 106 0.96 2.04 -9.27
C ILE A 106 2.13 2.52 -8.42
N ILE A 107 2.32 1.91 -7.25
CA ILE A 107 3.37 2.29 -6.30
C ILE A 107 4.43 1.19 -6.29
N THR A 108 5.68 1.57 -6.48
CA THR A 108 6.83 0.65 -6.44
C THR A 108 8.07 1.37 -5.93
N ASN A 109 8.92 0.66 -5.21
CA ASN A 109 10.27 1.11 -4.83
C ASN A 109 11.37 0.49 -5.70
N LYS A 110 10.99 -0.37 -6.69
CA LYS A 110 11.90 -1.06 -7.60
C LYS A 110 11.41 -0.92 -9.04
N ILE A 111 11.50 0.28 -9.59
CA ILE A 111 10.99 0.58 -10.93
C ILE A 111 11.57 -0.35 -12.01
N ASN A 112 12.82 -0.79 -11.85
CA ASN A 112 13.50 -1.68 -12.81
C ASN A 112 12.89 -3.09 -12.90
N THR A 113 12.03 -3.48 -11.96
CA THR A 113 11.32 -4.77 -11.98
C THR A 113 9.94 -4.67 -12.62
N VAL A 114 9.47 -3.46 -12.87
CA VAL A 114 8.17 -3.23 -13.54
C VAL A 114 8.34 -3.41 -15.05
N LEU A 115 7.36 -4.07 -15.67
CA LEU A 115 7.39 -4.29 -17.11
C LEU A 115 7.50 -2.96 -17.89
N PRO A 116 8.40 -2.84 -18.88
CA PRO A 116 8.54 -1.64 -19.69
C PRO A 116 7.24 -1.21 -20.37
N THR A 117 6.40 -2.18 -20.71
CA THR A 117 5.08 -1.96 -21.31
C THR A 117 4.10 -1.26 -20.37
N ILE A 118 4.20 -1.46 -19.06
CA ILE A 118 3.44 -0.72 -18.04
C ILE A 118 4.02 0.67 -17.85
N ILE A 119 5.35 0.77 -17.72
CA ILE A 119 6.04 2.05 -17.52
C ILE A 119 5.73 3.02 -18.66
N SER A 120 5.72 2.54 -19.91
CA SER A 120 5.47 3.39 -21.10
C SER A 120 4.05 3.96 -21.17
N ARG A 121 3.12 3.42 -20.39
CA ARG A 121 1.70 3.87 -20.32
C ARG A 121 1.37 4.64 -19.05
N CYS A 122 2.34 4.81 -18.16
CA CYS A 122 2.19 5.52 -16.91
C CYS A 122 3.01 6.81 -16.90
N MET A 123 2.49 7.84 -16.27
CA MET A 123 3.27 9.02 -15.93
C MET A 123 4.06 8.74 -14.65
N GLY A 124 5.39 8.71 -14.75
CA GLY A 124 6.27 8.47 -13.61
C GLY A 124 6.36 9.69 -12.70
N VAL A 125 6.12 9.48 -11.40
CA VAL A 125 6.34 10.49 -10.35
C VAL A 125 7.33 9.92 -9.35
N GLY A 126 8.52 10.53 -9.26
CA GLY A 126 9.56 10.13 -8.32
C GLY A 126 9.36 10.75 -6.94
N PHE A 127 9.47 9.94 -5.90
CA PHE A 127 9.51 10.39 -4.51
C PHE A 127 10.89 10.08 -3.93
N ASN A 128 11.59 11.11 -3.53
CA ASN A 128 12.89 10.97 -2.85
C ASN A 128 12.70 10.87 -1.34
N SER A 129 13.73 10.35 -0.66
CA SER A 129 13.80 10.41 0.80
C SER A 129 13.71 11.85 1.28
N VAL A 130 13.02 12.06 2.38
CA VAL A 130 12.94 13.39 3.00
C VAL A 130 14.26 13.70 3.67
N ASP A 131 14.71 14.94 3.51
CA ASP A 131 15.95 15.39 4.13
C ASP A 131 15.83 15.37 5.67
N VAL A 132 16.95 15.04 6.32
CA VAL A 132 17.04 14.80 7.78
C VAL A 132 16.61 16.04 8.57
N ASP A 133 16.98 17.24 8.12
CA ASP A 133 16.63 18.48 8.83
C ASP A 133 15.16 18.79 8.75
N THR A 134 14.51 18.46 7.64
CA THR A 134 13.06 18.58 7.47
C THR A 134 12.32 17.63 8.41
N ILE A 135 12.79 16.37 8.54
CA ILE A 135 12.20 15.40 9.47
C ILE A 135 12.40 15.89 10.92
N ARG A 136 13.61 16.31 11.27
CA ARG A 136 13.93 16.84 12.61
C ARG A 136 12.99 18.00 12.99
N LYS A 137 12.85 18.99 12.13
CA LYS A 137 11.96 20.13 12.36
C LYS A 137 10.51 19.71 12.56
N ALA A 138 10.03 18.76 11.76
CA ALA A 138 8.67 18.26 11.88
C ALA A 138 8.41 17.51 13.19
N LEU A 139 9.38 16.72 13.67
CA LEU A 139 9.27 15.99 14.94
C LEU A 139 9.27 16.96 16.14
N VAL A 140 10.19 17.93 16.13
CA VAL A 140 10.24 18.96 17.17
C VAL A 140 8.95 19.80 17.21
N ALA A 141 8.42 20.19 16.07
CA ALA A 141 7.15 20.92 15.97
C ALA A 141 5.94 20.14 16.51
N ARG A 142 6.01 18.79 16.48
CA ARG A 142 5.00 17.90 17.08
C ARG A 142 5.22 17.60 18.55
N GLY A 143 6.24 18.18 19.17
CA GLY A 143 6.56 17.99 20.59
C GLY A 143 7.19 16.62 20.89
N ILE A 144 7.74 15.94 19.91
CA ILE A 144 8.45 14.67 20.11
C ILE A 144 9.83 14.97 20.66
N THR A 145 10.10 14.49 21.89
CA THR A 145 11.32 14.79 22.66
C THR A 145 12.22 13.56 22.88
N GLY A 146 11.93 12.46 22.20
CA GLY A 146 12.75 11.23 22.29
C GLY A 146 14.14 11.38 21.65
N ASP A 147 14.87 10.28 21.54
CA ASP A 147 16.20 10.27 20.92
C ASP A 147 16.12 10.45 19.40
N ILE A 148 15.81 11.70 18.99
CA ILE A 148 15.57 12.06 17.58
C ILE A 148 16.81 11.75 16.73
N GLU A 149 18.03 12.00 17.23
CA GLU A 149 19.25 11.82 16.43
C GLU A 149 19.50 10.34 16.09
N GLN A 150 19.31 9.44 17.04
CA GLN A 150 19.40 8.00 16.77
C GLN A 150 18.29 7.53 15.84
N ALA A 151 17.06 8.02 16.02
CA ALA A 151 15.95 7.71 15.16
C ALA A 151 16.15 8.18 13.71
N LEU A 152 16.75 9.38 13.53
CA LEU A 152 17.09 9.91 12.20
C LEU A 152 18.13 9.05 11.49
N LEU A 153 19.16 8.59 12.20
CA LEU A 153 20.18 7.69 11.66
C LEU A 153 19.58 6.34 11.23
N ALA A 154 18.73 5.75 12.06
CA ALA A 154 18.11 4.45 11.77
C ALA A 154 16.97 4.51 10.76
N GLY A 155 16.32 5.66 10.60
CA GLY A 155 15.15 5.81 9.73
C GLY A 155 15.45 6.09 8.26
N HIS A 156 16.72 6.32 7.89
CA HIS A 156 17.19 6.47 6.51
C HIS A 156 16.32 7.40 5.63
N GLY A 157 15.86 8.53 6.17
CA GLY A 157 15.02 9.49 5.43
C GLY A 157 13.55 9.08 5.28
N ASN A 158 13.10 8.07 6.01
CA ASN A 158 11.68 7.71 6.12
C ASN A 158 11.07 8.39 7.36
N PRO A 159 10.23 9.44 7.18
CA PRO A 159 9.71 10.23 8.31
C PRO A 159 8.88 9.40 9.30
N GLN A 160 8.11 8.42 8.80
CA GLN A 160 7.28 7.57 9.66
C GLN A 160 8.09 6.63 10.51
N LEU A 161 9.12 6.02 9.93
CA LEU A 161 10.02 5.14 10.66
C LEU A 161 10.77 5.94 11.74
N VAL A 162 11.26 7.14 11.39
CA VAL A 162 11.91 8.02 12.34
C VAL A 162 10.97 8.42 13.49
N GLU A 163 9.73 8.82 13.19
CA GLU A 163 8.73 9.17 14.20
C GLU A 163 8.44 7.98 15.13
N LYS A 164 8.25 6.80 14.56
CA LYS A 164 8.03 5.57 15.33
C LYS A 164 9.22 5.26 16.26
N LEU A 165 10.44 5.32 15.74
CA LEU A 165 11.66 5.07 16.52
C LEU A 165 11.87 6.11 17.62
N ALA A 166 11.56 7.39 17.36
CA ALA A 166 11.67 8.46 18.34
C ALA A 166 10.63 8.37 19.47
N THR A 167 9.45 7.78 19.21
CA THR A 167 8.35 7.69 20.18
C THR A 167 8.34 6.41 20.98
N GLN A 168 8.81 5.27 20.44
CA GLN A 168 8.69 3.94 21.05
C GLN A 168 9.87 3.51 21.92
N GLY A 169 10.98 4.28 21.95
CA GLY A 169 12.13 4.01 22.81
C GLY A 169 13.06 2.88 22.35
N ARG A 170 14.18 2.71 23.08
CA ARG A 170 15.36 1.95 22.66
C ARG A 170 15.18 0.44 22.53
N ILE A 171 14.24 -0.16 23.24
CA ILE A 171 14.04 -1.63 23.29
C ILE A 171 13.33 -2.12 22.01
N GLU A 172 12.30 -1.40 21.56
CA GLU A 172 11.63 -1.73 20.30
C GLU A 172 12.49 -1.42 19.06
N MET A 173 13.47 -0.52 19.16
CA MET A 173 14.42 -0.24 18.08
C MET A 173 15.27 -1.46 17.71
N LEU A 174 15.74 -2.22 18.69
CA LEU A 174 16.53 -3.43 18.47
C LEU A 174 15.70 -4.54 17.82
N GLU A 175 14.46 -4.73 18.27
CA GLU A 175 13.55 -5.71 17.68
C GLU A 175 13.15 -5.34 16.24
N LEU A 176 12.98 -4.05 15.93
CA LEU A 176 12.67 -3.58 14.58
C LEU A 176 13.89 -3.70 13.65
N ALA A 177 15.09 -3.42 14.13
CA ALA A 177 16.33 -3.55 13.38
C ALA A 177 16.61 -5.01 13.01
N VAL A 178 16.40 -5.95 13.93
CA VAL A 178 16.52 -7.39 13.67
C VAL A 178 15.50 -7.86 12.63
N LYS A 179 14.28 -7.35 12.70
CA LYS A 179 13.20 -7.72 11.75
C LYS A 179 13.36 -7.16 10.32
N VAL A 180 14.19 -6.16 10.14
CA VAL A 180 14.49 -5.55 8.82
C VAL A 180 15.72 -6.23 8.18
N MET A 181 16.51 -6.96 8.97
CA MET A 181 17.70 -7.67 8.48
C MET A 181 17.44 -9.14 8.12
N ASP A 182 16.27 -9.70 8.45
CA ASP A 182 15.74 -10.99 7.99
C ASP A 182 14.78 -10.79 6.79
#